data_b724ffb9f7f9d459fee807df839914b5
#
_entry.id   b724ffb9f7f9d459fee807df839914b5
#
_cell.length_a   1.000
_cell.length_b   1.000
_cell.length_c   1.000
_cell.angle_alpha   90.00
_cell.angle_beta   90.00
_cell.angle_gamma   90.00
#
_symmetry.space_group_name_H-M   'P 1'
#
loop_
_entity.id
_entity.type
_entity.pdbx_description
1 polymer ?
#
loop_
_entity_poly.entity_id
_entity_poly.type
_entity_poly.pdbx_seq_one_letter_code
_entity_poly.pdbx_strand_id
1 'polypeptide(L)'
;MRVITCPLRALDFLLPMQCALCQQYSDTRHPLCSWCKASFSSSHKYCPKCGEPNPVSYRGFCPDCPPIPFTFDRCRIAWEYSDGLRHLIHQWKFEQAFQFTATLADLVTEALPDSPKIDALIPMPLHWRRFWQRGYNQCELLANTVGRATGVPMVRGLKRINYRSPQHQARSKRQR
;
A
#
# COMPACT_ATOMS: atom_id res chain seq x y z
N MET A 1 -24.62 23.76 -17.96
CA MET A 1 -25.09 22.88 -16.87
C MET A 1 -24.35 23.30 -15.59
N ARG A 2 -25.04 23.92 -14.63
CA ARG A 2 -24.44 24.26 -13.33
C ARG A 2 -24.40 23.00 -12.48
N VAL A 3 -23.19 22.52 -12.16
CA VAL A 3 -22.97 21.46 -11.19
C VAL A 3 -23.36 22.02 -9.82
N ILE A 4 -24.44 21.51 -9.25
CA ILE A 4 -24.86 21.84 -7.88
C ILE A 4 -23.85 21.16 -6.96
N THR A 5 -22.88 21.92 -6.47
CA THR A 5 -22.01 21.50 -5.36
C THR A 5 -22.85 21.47 -4.10
N CYS A 6 -23.37 20.29 -3.76
CA CYS A 6 -24.04 20.07 -2.50
C CYS A 6 -23.06 20.38 -1.34
N PRO A 7 -23.43 21.20 -0.33
CA PRO A 7 -22.57 21.45 0.81
C PRO A 7 -22.54 20.21 1.72
N LEU A 8 -21.64 19.28 1.40
CA LEU A 8 -21.41 18.04 2.18
C LEU A 8 -20.93 18.31 3.63
N ARG A 9 -20.59 19.56 3.97
CA ARG A 9 -20.12 19.94 5.31
C ARG A 9 -21.13 19.71 6.45
N ALA A 10 -22.43 19.74 6.16
CA ALA A 10 -23.45 19.50 7.19
C ALA A 10 -23.66 18.00 7.48
N LEU A 11 -23.44 17.13 6.49
CA LEU A 11 -23.53 15.68 6.67
C LEU A 11 -22.32 15.12 7.45
N ASP A 12 -21.14 15.69 7.29
CA ASP A 12 -19.94 15.31 8.04
C ASP A 12 -20.11 15.52 9.56
N PHE A 13 -20.92 16.48 9.96
CA PHE A 13 -21.25 16.74 11.36
C PHE A 13 -22.31 15.76 11.91
N LEU A 14 -23.22 15.28 11.06
CA LEU A 14 -24.30 14.35 11.44
C LEU A 14 -23.84 12.88 11.43
N LEU A 15 -22.81 12.54 10.64
CA LEU A 15 -22.26 11.18 10.51
C LEU A 15 -20.73 11.25 10.62
N PRO A 16 -20.19 11.51 11.81
CA PRO A 16 -18.76 11.58 12.01
C PRO A 16 -18.13 10.21 11.72
N MET A 17 -17.06 10.22 10.90
CA MET A 17 -16.32 8.99 10.60
C MET A 17 -15.60 8.47 11.84
N GLN A 18 -15.71 7.18 12.09
CA GLN A 18 -14.94 6.51 13.13
C GLN A 18 -13.64 5.95 12.55
N CYS A 19 -12.58 6.07 13.33
CA CYS A 19 -11.30 5.47 12.98
C CYS A 19 -11.41 3.94 13.02
N ALA A 20 -10.99 3.28 11.96
CA ALA A 20 -11.04 1.82 11.85
C ALA A 20 -10.13 1.07 12.84
N LEU A 21 -9.18 1.75 13.48
CA LEU A 21 -8.28 1.13 14.46
C LEU A 21 -8.69 1.40 15.91
N CYS A 22 -8.90 2.65 16.29
CA CYS A 22 -9.20 3.00 17.67
C CYS A 22 -10.70 3.22 17.92
N GLN A 23 -11.54 3.21 16.89
CA GLN A 23 -12.98 3.42 16.94
C GLN A 23 -13.41 4.82 17.48
N GLN A 24 -12.46 5.69 17.75
CA GLN A 24 -12.72 7.07 18.09
C GLN A 24 -13.13 7.87 16.85
N TYR A 25 -13.71 9.03 17.04
CA TYR A 25 -14.00 9.94 15.93
C TYR A 25 -12.74 10.30 15.18
N SER A 26 -12.79 10.20 13.86
CA SER A 26 -11.67 10.59 13.01
C SER A 26 -11.68 12.10 12.81
N ASP A 27 -10.56 12.74 13.06
CA ASP A 27 -10.26 14.14 12.78
C ASP A 27 -9.95 14.38 11.29
N THR A 28 -9.93 13.31 10.53
CA THR A 28 -9.66 13.32 9.08
C THR A 28 -10.88 12.84 8.30
N ARG A 29 -10.90 13.10 7.00
CA ARG A 29 -11.91 12.53 6.08
C ARG A 29 -11.60 11.09 5.67
N HIS A 30 -10.57 10.51 6.24
CA HIS A 30 -10.17 9.13 6.03
C HIS A 30 -10.63 8.24 7.18
N PRO A 31 -10.86 6.96 6.95
CA PRO A 31 -11.23 6.00 8.00
C PRO A 31 -10.06 5.68 8.95
N LEU A 32 -9.09 6.56 9.05
CA LEU A 32 -7.93 6.49 9.94
C LEU A 32 -7.65 7.88 10.51
N CYS A 33 -7.73 8.04 11.83
CA CYS A 33 -7.43 9.30 12.48
C CYS A 33 -5.92 9.63 12.43
N SER A 34 -5.57 10.91 12.59
CA SER A 34 -4.19 11.39 12.56
C SER A 34 -3.31 10.67 13.59
N TRP A 35 -3.85 10.40 14.78
CA TRP A 35 -3.13 9.74 15.86
C TRP A 35 -2.76 8.29 15.53
N CYS A 36 -3.71 7.51 15.02
CA CYS A 36 -3.44 6.15 14.57
C CYS A 36 -2.51 6.12 13.36
N LYS A 37 -2.61 7.08 12.44
CA LYS A 37 -1.67 7.22 11.33
C LYS A 37 -0.25 7.52 11.85
N ALA A 38 -0.10 8.43 12.81
CA ALA A 38 1.19 8.76 13.41
C ALA A 38 1.82 7.60 14.20
N SER A 39 1.00 6.63 14.66
CA SER A 39 1.53 5.42 15.33
C SER A 39 2.21 4.43 14.38
N PHE A 40 2.03 4.58 13.08
CA PHE A 40 2.75 3.76 12.12
C PHE A 40 4.21 4.22 12.04
N SER A 41 5.13 3.27 12.18
CA SER A 41 6.55 3.54 12.03
C SER A 41 6.90 3.70 10.55
N SER A 42 7.55 4.80 10.21
CA SER A 42 8.15 4.94 8.89
C SER A 42 9.40 4.07 8.78
N SER A 43 9.58 3.44 7.64
CA SER A 43 10.61 2.42 7.43
C SER A 43 12.01 2.98 7.15
N HIS A 44 12.54 3.84 8.00
CA HIS A 44 13.85 4.45 7.77
C HIS A 44 15.06 3.47 7.80
N LYS A 45 14.83 2.21 8.20
CA LYS A 45 15.89 1.23 8.44
C LYS A 45 15.80 -0.02 7.55
N TYR A 46 15.28 0.12 6.33
CA TYR A 46 15.21 -1.00 5.40
C TYR A 46 16.30 -0.93 4.34
N CYS A 47 16.82 -2.10 3.98
CA CYS A 47 17.79 -2.20 2.90
C CYS A 47 17.18 -1.69 1.57
N PRO A 48 17.80 -0.72 0.87
CA PRO A 48 17.26 -0.18 -0.37
C PRO A 48 17.29 -1.18 -1.53
N LYS A 49 17.99 -2.31 -1.36
CA LYS A 49 18.07 -3.37 -2.37
C LYS A 49 17.11 -4.51 -2.13
N CYS A 50 17.07 -5.12 -0.95
CA CYS A 50 16.22 -6.29 -0.69
C CYS A 50 14.97 -5.99 0.15
N GLY A 51 14.87 -4.80 0.78
CA GLY A 51 13.74 -4.46 1.66
C GLY A 51 13.76 -5.15 3.02
N GLU A 52 14.81 -5.87 3.39
CA GLU A 52 14.92 -6.46 4.73
C GLU A 52 15.19 -5.37 5.78
N PRO A 53 14.59 -5.49 6.98
CA PRO A 53 14.91 -4.61 8.09
C PRO A 53 16.39 -4.74 8.44
N ASN A 54 17.13 -3.65 8.39
CA ASN A 54 18.55 -3.70 8.70
C ASN A 54 19.03 -2.46 9.43
N PRO A 55 19.38 -2.61 10.72
CA PRO A 55 19.93 -1.52 11.51
C PRO A 55 21.37 -1.14 11.12
N VAL A 56 22.10 -2.01 10.41
CA VAL A 56 23.53 -1.81 10.08
C VAL A 56 23.75 -2.05 8.60
N SER A 57 23.84 -0.98 7.81
CA SER A 57 24.26 -1.09 6.41
C SER A 57 25.77 -0.90 6.32
N TYR A 58 26.49 -1.92 5.88
CA TYR A 58 27.89 -1.79 5.48
C TYR A 58 27.94 -1.53 3.97
N ARG A 59 28.50 -0.39 3.56
CA ARG A 59 28.58 0.05 2.14
C ARG A 59 27.22 0.12 1.38
N GLY A 60 26.12 0.42 2.07
CA GLY A 60 24.80 0.57 1.44
C GLY A 60 24.05 -0.73 1.13
N PHE A 61 24.59 -1.88 1.53
CA PHE A 61 23.97 -3.19 1.40
C PHE A 61 23.84 -3.87 2.76
N CYS A 62 22.76 -4.62 2.97
CA CYS A 62 22.65 -5.44 4.15
C CYS A 62 23.41 -6.75 4.00
N PRO A 63 23.87 -7.38 5.10
CA PRO A 63 24.57 -8.69 5.03
C PRO A 63 23.73 -9.80 4.41
N ASP A 64 22.38 -9.69 4.51
CA ASP A 64 21.43 -10.69 4.02
C ASP A 64 21.02 -10.47 2.55
N CYS A 65 21.61 -9.48 1.87
CA CYS A 65 21.37 -9.33 0.44
C CYS A 65 21.81 -10.60 -0.30
N PRO A 66 20.94 -11.18 -1.14
CA PRO A 66 21.33 -12.31 -1.95
C PRO A 66 22.50 -11.93 -2.87
N PRO A 67 23.45 -12.86 -3.13
CA PRO A 67 24.62 -12.61 -3.96
C PRO A 67 24.28 -12.38 -5.44
N ILE A 68 23.02 -12.63 -5.83
CA ILE A 68 22.54 -12.44 -7.20
C ILE A 68 22.20 -10.95 -7.41
N PRO A 69 22.67 -10.33 -8.50
CA PRO A 69 22.35 -8.94 -8.78
C PRO A 69 20.84 -8.78 -9.01
N PHE A 70 20.25 -7.79 -8.35
CA PHE A 70 18.86 -7.40 -8.60
C PHE A 70 18.74 -6.75 -9.97
N THR A 71 17.67 -7.07 -10.68
CA THR A 71 17.33 -6.45 -11.98
C THR A 71 16.62 -5.11 -11.83
N PHE A 72 16.32 -4.68 -10.60
CA PHE A 72 15.70 -3.40 -10.27
C PHE A 72 16.70 -2.50 -9.51
N ASP A 73 16.51 -1.20 -9.63
CA ASP A 73 17.42 -0.21 -9.04
C ASP A 73 17.24 -0.11 -7.52
N ARG A 74 15.99 -0.08 -7.05
CA ARG A 74 15.69 0.19 -5.65
C ARG A 74 14.40 -0.48 -5.19
N CYS A 75 14.43 -1.01 -3.97
CA CYS A 75 13.25 -1.41 -3.20
C CYS A 75 12.92 -0.32 -2.18
N ARG A 76 11.64 0.05 -2.06
CA ARG A 76 11.15 0.96 -1.02
C ARG A 76 10.06 0.28 -0.23
N ILE A 77 10.19 0.35 1.07
CA ILE A 77 9.16 -0.07 2.01
C ILE A 77 8.49 1.21 2.52
N ALA A 78 7.21 1.36 2.28
CA ALA A 78 6.49 2.55 2.73
C ALA A 78 6.40 2.60 4.26
N TRP A 79 5.99 1.48 4.87
CA TRP A 79 5.68 1.41 6.29
C TRP A 79 5.99 0.02 6.85
N GLU A 80 6.27 -0.04 8.14
CA GLU A 80 6.43 -1.29 8.85
C GLU A 80 5.09 -2.04 8.94
N TYR A 81 5.13 -3.35 8.74
CA TYR A 81 3.94 -4.20 8.80
C TYR A 81 3.56 -4.47 10.27
N SER A 82 3.12 -3.41 10.95
CA SER A 82 2.60 -3.45 12.32
C SER A 82 1.17 -4.02 12.37
N ASP A 83 0.70 -4.36 13.56
CA ASP A 83 -0.64 -4.94 13.74
C ASP A 83 -1.77 -4.05 13.22
N GLY A 84 -1.68 -2.73 13.42
CA GLY A 84 -2.66 -1.78 12.89
C GLY A 84 -2.69 -1.78 11.36
N LEU A 85 -1.54 -1.67 10.72
CA LEU A 85 -1.47 -1.70 9.25
C LEU A 85 -1.88 -3.07 8.68
N ARG A 86 -1.52 -4.16 9.37
CA ARG A 86 -1.94 -5.51 9.05
C ARG A 86 -3.46 -5.64 9.05
N HIS A 87 -4.13 -5.09 10.05
CA HIS A 87 -5.58 -5.11 10.17
C HIS A 87 -6.25 -4.38 8.98
N LEU A 88 -5.82 -3.16 8.68
CA LEU A 88 -6.33 -2.40 7.53
C LEU A 88 -6.13 -3.12 6.20
N ILE A 89 -4.92 -3.65 5.98
CA ILE A 89 -4.61 -4.39 4.75
C ILE A 89 -5.42 -5.68 4.65
N HIS A 90 -5.71 -6.35 5.77
CA HIS A 90 -6.54 -7.56 5.78
C HIS A 90 -7.97 -7.25 5.36
N GLN A 91 -8.60 -6.28 5.99
CA GLN A 91 -9.95 -5.85 5.65
C GLN A 91 -10.05 -5.40 4.19
N TRP A 92 -9.08 -4.61 3.74
CA TRP A 92 -9.01 -4.16 2.36
C TRP A 92 -8.85 -5.31 1.35
N LYS A 93 -8.09 -6.36 1.69
CA LYS A 93 -7.86 -7.51 0.79
C LYS A 93 -8.98 -8.54 0.80
N PHE A 94 -9.66 -8.73 1.92
CA PHE A 94 -10.54 -9.89 2.11
C PHE A 94 -11.98 -9.53 2.47
N GLU A 95 -12.22 -8.32 2.94
CA GLU A 95 -13.54 -7.86 3.40
C GLU A 95 -14.11 -6.73 2.51
N GLN A 96 -13.50 -6.51 1.34
CA GLN A 96 -13.92 -5.49 0.36
C GLN A 96 -14.00 -4.07 0.93
N ALA A 97 -13.20 -3.77 1.95
CA ALA A 97 -13.18 -2.46 2.60
C ALA A 97 -12.47 -1.40 1.73
N PHE A 98 -13.09 -1.05 0.59
CA PHE A 98 -12.54 -0.14 -0.43
C PHE A 98 -12.27 1.28 0.11
N GLN A 99 -12.94 1.68 1.19
CA GLN A 99 -12.72 2.96 1.86
C GLN A 99 -11.27 3.15 2.32
N PHE A 100 -10.53 2.07 2.54
CA PHE A 100 -9.11 2.14 2.91
C PHE A 100 -8.17 2.41 1.73
N THR A 101 -8.67 2.33 0.49
CA THR A 101 -7.81 2.51 -0.70
C THR A 101 -7.15 3.90 -0.72
N ALA A 102 -7.90 4.95 -0.43
CA ALA A 102 -7.37 6.31 -0.37
C ALA A 102 -6.30 6.45 0.73
N THR A 103 -6.62 6.00 1.94
CA THR A 103 -5.68 6.03 3.08
C THR A 103 -4.38 5.26 2.77
N LEU A 104 -4.49 4.06 2.20
CA LEU A 104 -3.32 3.26 1.82
C LEU A 104 -2.53 3.91 0.67
N ALA A 105 -3.21 4.59 -0.26
CA ALA A 105 -2.55 5.34 -1.33
C ALA A 105 -1.79 6.54 -0.80
N ASP A 106 -2.35 7.28 0.16
CA ASP A 106 -1.66 8.41 0.82
C ASP A 106 -0.39 7.92 1.53
N LEU A 107 -0.49 6.82 2.29
CA LEU A 107 0.67 6.20 2.95
C LEU A 107 1.76 5.81 1.95
N VAL A 108 1.39 5.29 0.77
CA VAL A 108 2.37 4.95 -0.28
C VAL A 108 2.94 6.22 -0.91
N THR A 109 2.12 7.21 -1.17
CA THR A 109 2.55 8.48 -1.80
C THR A 109 3.52 9.23 -0.90
N GLU A 110 3.28 9.27 0.41
CA GLU A 110 4.19 9.87 1.40
C GLU A 110 5.57 9.20 1.46
N ALA A 111 5.65 7.92 1.12
CA ALA A 111 6.91 7.18 1.06
C ALA A 111 7.65 7.36 -0.29
N LEU A 112 7.04 8.00 -1.28
CA LEU A 112 7.71 8.31 -2.53
C LEU A 112 8.68 9.50 -2.34
N PRO A 113 9.77 9.59 -3.11
CA PRO A 113 10.63 10.76 -3.09
C PRO A 113 9.90 11.97 -3.69
N ASP A 114 10.28 13.18 -3.29
CA ASP A 114 9.65 14.44 -3.71
C ASP A 114 9.63 14.65 -5.23
N SER A 115 10.55 14.05 -5.95
CA SER A 115 10.61 14.11 -7.42
C SER A 115 11.05 12.77 -8.01
N PRO A 116 10.20 11.74 -7.93
CA PRO A 116 10.53 10.48 -8.56
C PRO A 116 10.46 10.65 -10.09
N LYS A 117 11.54 10.36 -10.79
CA LYS A 117 11.48 10.12 -12.24
C LYS A 117 10.84 8.76 -12.49
N ILE A 118 9.51 8.72 -12.41
CA ILE A 118 8.71 7.50 -12.63
C ILE A 118 7.87 7.73 -13.87
N ASP A 119 8.10 6.93 -14.90
CA ASP A 119 7.36 7.03 -16.17
C ASP A 119 5.98 6.36 -16.08
N ALA A 120 5.85 5.28 -15.30
CA ALA A 120 4.60 4.56 -15.12
C ALA A 120 4.55 3.76 -13.81
N LEU A 121 3.34 3.54 -13.30
CA LEU A 121 3.04 2.62 -12.21
C LEU A 121 2.57 1.28 -12.79
N ILE A 122 3.26 0.21 -12.46
CA ILE A 122 2.89 -1.14 -12.90
C ILE A 122 2.42 -1.94 -11.68
N PRO A 123 1.10 -2.16 -11.51
CA PRO A 123 0.58 -2.92 -10.39
C PRO A 123 0.95 -4.40 -10.48
N MET A 124 1.27 -5.00 -9.35
CA MET A 124 1.50 -6.45 -9.28
C MET A 124 0.23 -7.21 -9.73
N PRO A 125 0.34 -8.08 -10.74
CA PRO A 125 -0.81 -8.79 -11.27
C PRO A 125 -1.34 -9.85 -10.33
N LEU A 126 -2.66 -9.98 -10.30
CA LEU A 126 -3.35 -11.05 -9.59
C LEU A 126 -3.61 -12.22 -10.56
N HIS A 127 -3.44 -13.46 -10.08
CA HIS A 127 -3.83 -14.62 -10.88
C HIS A 127 -5.35 -14.64 -11.06
N TRP A 128 -5.85 -15.05 -12.25
CA TRP A 128 -7.27 -15.00 -12.60
C TRP A 128 -8.19 -15.71 -11.58
N ARG A 129 -7.78 -16.86 -11.00
CA ARG A 129 -8.54 -17.56 -9.95
C ARG A 129 -8.77 -16.68 -8.71
N ARG A 130 -7.75 -15.93 -8.29
CA ARG A 130 -7.86 -15.00 -7.15
C ARG A 130 -8.66 -13.76 -7.52
N PHE A 131 -8.58 -13.33 -8.78
CA PHE A 131 -9.42 -12.25 -9.26
C PHE A 131 -10.91 -12.62 -9.18
N TRP A 132 -11.29 -13.83 -9.64
CA TRP A 132 -12.66 -14.32 -9.52
C TRP A 132 -13.12 -14.46 -8.06
N GLN A 133 -12.26 -14.93 -7.18
CA GLN A 133 -12.60 -15.06 -5.75
C GLN A 133 -12.76 -13.70 -5.05
N ARG A 134 -11.98 -12.70 -5.44
CA ARG A 134 -11.92 -11.39 -4.79
C ARG A 134 -12.75 -10.32 -5.48
N GLY A 135 -12.99 -10.47 -6.78
CA GLY A 135 -13.71 -9.53 -7.63
C GLY A 135 -12.85 -8.35 -8.14
N TYR A 136 -11.63 -8.15 -7.59
CA TYR A 136 -10.78 -7.02 -7.93
C TYR A 136 -9.30 -7.29 -7.67
N ASN A 137 -8.43 -6.50 -8.33
CA ASN A 137 -7.00 -6.45 -8.02
C ASN A 137 -6.71 -5.22 -7.15
N GLN A 138 -6.38 -5.46 -5.88
CA GLN A 138 -6.07 -4.40 -4.92
C GLN A 138 -4.87 -3.54 -5.35
N CYS A 139 -3.85 -4.13 -6.00
CA CYS A 139 -2.70 -3.38 -6.48
C CYS A 139 -3.08 -2.41 -7.61
N GLU A 140 -4.06 -2.76 -8.44
CA GLU A 140 -4.57 -1.85 -9.48
C GLU A 140 -5.36 -0.69 -8.88
N LEU A 141 -6.21 -0.96 -7.86
CA LEU A 141 -6.93 0.10 -7.14
C LEU A 141 -5.94 1.09 -6.52
N LEU A 142 -4.91 0.57 -5.84
CA LEU A 142 -3.87 1.37 -5.22
C LEU A 142 -3.10 2.19 -6.26
N ALA A 143 -2.61 1.55 -7.32
CA ALA A 143 -1.84 2.22 -8.37
C ALA A 143 -2.66 3.30 -9.09
N ASN A 144 -3.95 3.07 -9.34
CA ASN A 144 -4.83 4.09 -9.91
C ASN A 144 -4.99 5.30 -8.99
N THR A 145 -5.13 5.08 -7.67
CA THR A 145 -5.29 6.16 -6.71
C THR A 145 -4.00 6.96 -6.53
N VAL A 146 -2.87 6.27 -6.39
CA VAL A 146 -1.54 6.90 -6.36
C VAL A 146 -1.26 7.65 -7.67
N GLY A 147 -1.56 7.05 -8.81
CA GLY A 147 -1.37 7.68 -10.12
C GLY A 147 -2.15 8.98 -10.29
N ARG A 148 -3.40 9.03 -9.80
CA ARG A 148 -4.20 10.27 -9.78
C ARG A 148 -3.59 11.34 -8.87
N ALA A 149 -3.03 10.95 -7.72
CA ALA A 149 -2.42 11.87 -6.78
C ALA A 149 -1.07 12.42 -7.27
N THR A 150 -0.30 11.61 -7.99
CA THR A 150 1.07 11.94 -8.43
C THR A 150 1.19 12.38 -9.89
N GLY A 151 0.12 12.22 -10.68
CA GLY A 151 0.15 12.45 -12.14
C GLY A 151 0.85 11.35 -12.95
N VAL A 152 1.30 10.26 -12.31
CA VAL A 152 1.99 9.15 -12.96
C VAL A 152 0.98 8.14 -13.52
N PRO A 153 1.03 7.78 -14.83
CA PRO A 153 0.07 6.87 -15.43
C PRO A 153 0.22 5.44 -14.92
N MET A 154 -0.90 4.74 -14.73
CA MET A 154 -0.92 3.31 -14.43
C MET A 154 -0.97 2.50 -15.74
N VAL A 155 -0.08 1.52 -15.87
CA VAL A 155 0.02 0.63 -17.02
C VAL A 155 -0.06 -0.84 -16.59
N ARG A 156 -0.89 -1.62 -17.28
CA ARG A 156 -0.97 -3.08 -17.07
C ARG A 156 0.09 -3.79 -17.89
N GLY A 157 1.36 -3.68 -17.47
CA GLY A 157 2.51 -4.24 -18.18
C GLY A 157 2.83 -5.69 -17.83
N LEU A 158 2.19 -6.28 -16.81
CA LEU A 158 2.52 -7.63 -16.31
C LEU A 158 1.29 -8.53 -16.26
N LYS A 159 1.51 -9.85 -16.48
CA LYS A 159 0.50 -10.89 -16.33
C LYS A 159 1.01 -12.02 -15.44
N ARG A 160 0.21 -12.46 -14.47
CA ARG A 160 0.54 -13.61 -13.63
C ARG A 160 0.08 -14.91 -14.30
N ILE A 161 1.02 -15.68 -14.79
CA ILE A 161 0.75 -16.95 -15.48
C ILE A 161 0.64 -18.15 -14.53
N ASN A 162 1.40 -18.14 -13.42
CA ASN A 162 1.44 -19.25 -12.47
C ASN A 162 0.59 -18.99 -11.24
N TYR A 163 -0.27 -19.94 -10.89
CA TYR A 163 -0.98 -19.96 -9.61
C TYR A 163 -0.09 -20.57 -8.54
N ARG A 164 0.19 -19.84 -7.48
CA ARG A 164 0.90 -20.35 -6.29
C ARG A 164 0.05 -20.09 -5.05
N SER A 165 0.18 -20.98 -4.06
CA SER A 165 -0.40 -20.80 -2.74
C SER A 165 0.01 -19.45 -2.11
N PRO A 166 -0.81 -18.89 -1.22
CA PRO A 166 -0.46 -17.64 -0.52
C PRO A 166 0.88 -17.74 0.20
N GLN A 167 1.69 -16.69 0.12
CA GLN A 167 3.04 -16.68 0.72
C GLN A 167 3.06 -16.92 2.24
N HIS A 168 1.98 -16.54 2.95
CA HIS A 168 1.86 -16.79 4.39
C HIS A 168 1.70 -18.27 4.74
N GLN A 169 1.34 -19.14 3.76
CA GLN A 169 1.27 -20.60 3.92
C GLN A 169 2.59 -21.28 3.56
N ALA A 170 3.57 -20.54 3.05
CA ALA A 170 4.89 -21.09 2.74
C ALA A 170 5.66 -21.42 4.02
N ARG A 171 6.10 -22.68 4.16
CA ARG A 171 6.79 -23.20 5.35
C ARG A 171 8.24 -22.73 5.48
N SER A 172 8.86 -22.19 4.43
CA SER A 172 10.24 -21.73 4.45
C SER A 172 10.48 -20.50 3.57
N LYS A 173 11.57 -19.73 3.86
CA LYS A 173 12.02 -18.61 3.01
C LYS A 173 12.30 -19.06 1.55
N ARG A 174 12.75 -20.28 1.35
CA ARG A 174 13.02 -20.86 0.01
C ARG A 174 11.75 -21.09 -0.84
N GLN A 175 10.59 -21.24 -0.20
CA GLN A 175 9.30 -21.44 -0.88
C GLN A 175 8.58 -20.12 -1.19
N ARG A 176 9.06 -19.02 -0.66
CA ARG A 176 8.54 -17.66 -0.91
C ARG A 176 9.19 -17.04 -2.11
#